data_b8aba23bc89136fb791661144e126275
#
_entry.id   b8aba23bc89136fb791661144e126275
#
_cell.length_a   1.000
_cell.length_b   1.000
_cell.length_c   1.000
_cell.angle_alpha   90.00
_cell.angle_beta   90.00
_cell.angle_gamma   90.00
#
_symmetry.space_group_name_H-M   'P 1'
#
loop_
_entity.id
_entity.type
_entity.pdbx_description
1 polymer ?
#
loop_
_entity_poly.entity_id
_entity_poly.type
_entity_poly.pdbx_seq_one_letter_code
_entity_poly.pdbx_strand_id
1 'polypeptide(L)'
;PCRSRGLGDVYKRQVEGEALATLVVNNLRGTFKSVAVKAPGFGERRKAMLQDIAILTGGEVISEELGLKTENTTVDMLGEAARVVVKKDATTIVDGKGKKADVEGRVKQIQAEIDESDSDWDKEKLQERLAKLSGGVAVVKVGAATEVELKEKKMRIEDALAATRAAVEEGIVAGGGVTLILSLIHISEPTRPTR
;
A
#
# COMPACT_ATOMS: atom_id res chain seq x y z
N PRO A 1 9.41 -2.35 20.03
CA PRO A 1 9.18 -1.48 18.90
C PRO A 1 10.07 -1.91 17.73
N CYS A 2 9.44 -2.22 16.60
CA CYS A 2 10.16 -2.51 15.36
C CYS A 2 10.65 -1.17 14.79
N ARG A 3 11.89 -0.80 15.08
CA ARG A 3 12.55 0.29 14.36
C ARG A 3 12.83 -0.20 12.95
N SER A 4 12.14 0.32 11.98
CA SER A 4 12.45 0.09 10.57
C SER A 4 13.73 0.86 10.25
N ARG A 5 14.89 0.20 10.38
CA ARG A 5 16.14 0.77 9.94
C ARG A 5 16.20 0.71 8.43
N GLY A 6 16.12 1.87 7.79
CA GLY A 6 16.55 2.05 6.41
C GLY A 6 15.46 1.90 5.35
N LEU A 7 14.73 2.96 5.09
CA LEU A 7 14.25 3.27 3.75
C LEU A 7 15.44 3.87 2.97
N GLY A 8 16.48 3.05 2.81
CA GLY A 8 17.67 3.44 2.06
C GLY A 8 17.46 3.23 0.57
N ASP A 9 17.81 4.23 -0.16
CA ASP A 9 18.06 4.25 -1.60
C ASP A 9 16.84 4.14 -2.52
N VAL A 10 16.17 5.24 -2.66
CA VAL A 10 15.00 5.43 -3.52
C VAL A 10 15.34 5.50 -5.00
N TYR A 11 16.59 5.76 -5.37
CA TYR A 11 16.99 6.03 -6.75
C TYR A 11 17.42 4.80 -7.55
N LYS A 12 17.98 3.81 -6.91
CA LYS A 12 18.29 2.53 -7.55
C LYS A 12 17.21 1.54 -7.21
N ARG A 13 16.36 1.29 -8.12
CA ARG A 13 15.11 0.52 -8.16
C ARG A 13 15.02 -0.74 -7.29
N GLN A 14 16.11 -1.22 -6.70
CA GLN A 14 16.22 -2.45 -5.90
C GLN A 14 17.48 -2.38 -5.04
N VAL A 15 17.44 -3.05 -3.88
CA VAL A 15 18.67 -3.37 -3.14
C VAL A 15 19.29 -4.57 -3.82
N GLU A 16 20.41 -4.37 -4.49
CA GLU A 16 21.10 -5.39 -5.31
C GLU A 16 22.53 -5.60 -4.85
N GLY A 17 23.16 -6.68 -5.34
CA GLY A 17 24.56 -6.97 -5.16
C GLY A 17 24.98 -7.20 -3.72
N GLU A 18 26.10 -6.61 -3.32
CA GLU A 18 26.70 -6.78 -1.98
C GLU A 18 25.82 -6.30 -0.83
N ALA A 19 25.05 -5.23 -1.04
CA ALA A 19 24.13 -4.71 -0.04
C ALA A 19 23.03 -5.74 0.30
N LEU A 20 22.44 -6.38 -0.71
CA LEU A 20 21.46 -7.44 -0.51
C LEU A 20 22.09 -8.66 0.20
N ALA A 21 23.26 -9.08 -0.24
CA ALA A 21 23.99 -10.20 0.38
C ALA A 21 24.27 -9.92 1.86
N THR A 22 24.69 -8.70 2.18
CA THR A 22 24.94 -8.27 3.57
C THR A 22 23.68 -8.32 4.41
N LEU A 23 22.54 -7.85 3.89
CA LEU A 23 21.26 -7.90 4.58
C LEU A 23 20.79 -9.34 4.83
N VAL A 24 20.93 -10.21 3.82
CA VAL A 24 20.57 -11.64 3.94
C VAL A 24 21.43 -12.36 4.97
N VAL A 25 22.74 -12.16 4.95
CA VAL A 25 23.65 -12.78 5.92
C VAL A 25 23.34 -12.32 7.35
N ASN A 26 23.09 -11.03 7.57
CA ASN A 26 22.75 -10.51 8.89
C ASN A 26 21.38 -11.01 9.38
N ASN A 27 20.42 -11.18 8.47
CA ASN A 27 19.12 -11.74 8.79
C ASN A 27 19.23 -13.23 9.19
N LEU A 28 20.02 -14.03 8.45
CA LEU A 28 20.28 -15.44 8.75
C LEU A 28 21.00 -15.62 10.09
N ARG A 29 21.94 -14.75 10.40
CA ARG A 29 22.64 -14.74 11.70
C ARG A 29 21.77 -14.27 12.85
N GLY A 30 20.58 -13.75 12.58
CA GLY A 30 19.68 -13.21 13.61
C GLY A 30 20.14 -11.90 14.24
N THR A 31 21.24 -11.32 13.75
CA THR A 31 21.82 -10.08 14.27
C THR A 31 20.92 -8.88 13.95
N PHE A 32 20.32 -8.88 12.75
CA PHE A 32 19.51 -7.79 12.27
C PHE A 32 18.41 -8.31 11.35
N LYS A 33 17.16 -8.15 11.75
CA LYS A 33 15.99 -8.50 10.94
C LYS A 33 15.70 -7.36 9.98
N SER A 34 15.88 -7.59 8.69
CA SER A 34 15.63 -6.61 7.63
C SER A 34 14.86 -7.23 6.49
N VAL A 35 14.06 -6.42 5.83
CA VAL A 35 13.35 -6.77 4.59
C VAL A 35 13.52 -5.61 3.62
N ALA A 36 13.99 -5.89 2.41
CA ALA A 36 14.05 -4.93 1.33
C ALA A 36 12.74 -4.97 0.54
N VAL A 37 12.11 -3.82 0.36
CA VAL A 37 10.86 -3.68 -0.37
C VAL A 37 11.08 -2.72 -1.53
N LYS A 38 10.54 -3.08 -2.70
CA LYS A 38 10.57 -2.21 -3.87
C LYS A 38 9.74 -0.95 -3.62
N ALA A 39 10.28 0.21 -3.97
CA ALA A 39 9.56 1.47 -3.83
C ALA A 39 8.27 1.48 -4.66
N PRO A 40 7.14 1.95 -4.10
CA PRO A 40 5.86 1.98 -4.79
C PRO A 40 5.84 3.06 -5.88
N GLY A 41 5.17 2.77 -7.00
CA GLY A 41 4.98 3.73 -8.08
C GLY A 41 6.21 3.97 -8.96
N PHE A 42 6.09 4.96 -9.86
CA PHE A 42 7.12 5.34 -10.82
C PHE A 42 7.23 6.87 -10.91
N GLY A 43 8.41 7.38 -11.25
CA GLY A 43 8.66 8.82 -11.46
C GLY A 43 8.29 9.69 -10.24
N GLU A 44 7.69 10.84 -10.47
CA GLU A 44 7.30 11.79 -9.43
C GLU A 44 6.31 11.22 -8.41
N ARG A 45 5.41 10.32 -8.84
CA ARG A 45 4.49 9.63 -7.92
C ARG A 45 5.22 8.81 -6.87
N ARG A 46 6.35 8.20 -7.23
CA ARG A 46 7.18 7.46 -6.27
C ARG A 46 7.68 8.37 -5.16
N LYS A 47 8.17 9.55 -5.52
CA LYS A 47 8.64 10.56 -4.56
C LYS A 47 7.51 10.98 -3.61
N ALA A 48 6.36 11.27 -4.18
CA ALA A 48 5.18 11.67 -3.41
C ALA A 48 4.71 10.56 -2.45
N MET A 49 4.66 9.30 -2.90
CA MET A 49 4.30 8.17 -2.04
C MET A 49 5.33 7.91 -0.94
N LEU A 50 6.61 8.10 -1.22
CA LEU A 50 7.66 7.96 -0.20
C LEU A 50 7.62 9.09 0.82
N GLN A 51 7.30 10.32 0.39
CA GLN A 51 7.04 11.42 1.32
C GLN A 51 5.83 11.13 2.22
N ASP A 52 4.76 10.57 1.67
CA ASP A 52 3.59 10.19 2.44
C ASP A 52 3.93 9.15 3.52
N ILE A 53 4.77 8.15 3.16
CA ILE A 53 5.27 7.15 4.11
C ILE A 53 6.18 7.78 5.16
N ALA A 54 7.07 8.70 4.77
CA ALA A 54 7.97 9.40 5.69
C ALA A 54 7.19 10.23 6.71
N ILE A 55 6.19 10.99 6.28
CA ILE A 55 5.32 11.77 7.15
C ILE A 55 4.54 10.86 8.10
N LEU A 56 4.01 9.73 7.61
CA LEU A 56 3.27 8.77 8.43
C LEU A 56 4.15 8.14 9.52
N THR A 57 5.41 7.87 9.19
CA THR A 57 6.35 7.19 10.10
C THR A 57 7.21 8.15 10.91
N GLY A 58 7.19 9.44 10.57
CA GLY A 58 8.04 10.47 11.19
C GLY A 58 9.50 10.37 10.75
N GLY A 59 9.77 9.75 9.60
CA GLY A 59 11.09 9.67 8.99
C GLY A 59 11.31 10.73 7.91
N GLU A 60 12.45 10.65 7.25
CA GLU A 60 12.85 11.55 6.18
C GLU A 60 13.18 10.77 4.90
N VAL A 61 12.79 11.30 3.74
CA VAL A 61 13.10 10.68 2.45
C VAL A 61 14.53 11.06 2.07
N ILE A 62 15.38 10.05 1.93
CA ILE A 62 16.76 10.23 1.51
C ILE A 62 16.80 10.17 -0.02
N SER A 63 17.09 11.30 -0.64
CA SER A 63 17.21 11.45 -2.09
C SER A 63 18.41 12.31 -2.45
N GLU A 64 19.14 11.91 -3.49
CA GLU A 64 20.26 12.70 -4.01
C GLU A 64 19.81 14.07 -4.49
N GLU A 65 18.57 14.22 -4.98
CA GLU A 65 17.99 15.51 -5.39
C GLU A 65 17.81 16.49 -4.22
N LEU A 66 17.58 15.98 -3.03
CA LEU A 66 17.53 16.75 -1.79
C LEU A 66 18.92 16.98 -1.19
N GLY A 67 19.97 16.55 -1.87
CA GLY A 67 21.36 16.64 -1.40
C GLY A 67 21.70 15.67 -0.28
N LEU A 68 20.79 14.75 0.06
CA LEU A 68 21.00 13.75 1.09
C LEU A 68 21.61 12.48 0.49
N LYS A 69 22.84 12.18 0.89
CA LYS A 69 23.51 10.92 0.52
C LYS A 69 23.22 9.86 1.58
N THR A 70 23.06 8.60 1.14
CA THR A 70 22.85 7.44 2.03
C THR A 70 23.94 7.28 3.07
N GLU A 71 25.18 7.70 2.76
CA GLU A 71 26.32 7.66 3.67
C GLU A 71 26.15 8.56 4.91
N ASN A 72 25.41 9.65 4.77
CA ASN A 72 25.19 10.64 5.83
C ASN A 72 23.90 10.37 6.64
N THR A 73 23.25 9.23 6.42
CA THR A 73 22.00 8.89 7.08
C THR A 73 22.21 8.58 8.55
N THR A 74 21.55 9.33 9.41
CA THR A 74 21.53 9.11 10.85
C THR A 74 20.31 8.32 11.28
N VAL A 75 20.37 7.74 12.48
CA VAL A 75 19.25 6.95 13.04
C VAL A 75 18.00 7.81 13.28
N ASP A 76 18.18 9.09 13.51
CA ASP A 76 17.10 10.04 13.79
C ASP A 76 16.26 10.36 12.55
N MET A 77 16.83 10.16 11.36
CA MET A 77 16.11 10.33 10.07
C MET A 77 15.23 9.13 9.72
N LEU A 78 15.34 8.02 10.46
CA LEU A 78 14.59 6.82 10.21
C LEU A 78 13.20 6.89 10.82
N GLY A 79 12.17 6.55 10.03
CA GLY A 79 10.80 6.48 10.52
C GLY A 79 10.56 5.29 11.45
N GLU A 80 9.55 5.40 12.30
CA GLU A 80 9.13 4.36 13.24
C GLU A 80 7.67 3.97 13.00
N ALA A 81 7.36 2.67 13.15
CA ALA A 81 6.01 2.16 13.11
C ALA A 81 5.83 1.04 14.17
N ALA A 82 4.61 0.87 14.65
CA ALA A 82 4.31 -0.19 15.62
C ALA A 82 4.44 -1.58 14.99
N ARG A 83 4.01 -1.72 13.74
CA ARG A 83 4.09 -2.97 12.98
C ARG A 83 4.22 -2.69 11.49
N VAL A 84 5.08 -3.46 10.82
CA VAL A 84 5.14 -3.50 9.36
C VAL A 84 4.91 -4.94 8.92
N VAL A 85 3.95 -5.16 8.05
CA VAL A 85 3.63 -6.46 7.46
C VAL A 85 3.98 -6.42 5.98
N VAL A 86 4.99 -7.20 5.60
CA VAL A 86 5.44 -7.28 4.21
C VAL A 86 4.94 -8.58 3.61
N LYS A 87 4.16 -8.48 2.54
CA LYS A 87 3.71 -9.58 1.67
C LYS A 87 4.35 -9.43 0.29
N LYS A 88 4.18 -10.42 -0.57
CA LYS A 88 4.70 -10.40 -1.94
C LYS A 88 4.19 -9.20 -2.74
N ASP A 89 2.91 -8.89 -2.58
CA ASP A 89 2.20 -7.92 -3.42
C ASP A 89 1.84 -6.63 -2.66
N ALA A 90 1.99 -6.61 -1.34
CA ALA A 90 1.62 -5.48 -0.51
C ALA A 90 2.49 -5.33 0.74
N THR A 91 2.77 -4.09 1.09
CA THR A 91 3.40 -3.74 2.36
C THR A 91 2.44 -2.87 3.16
N THR A 92 2.08 -3.32 4.36
CA THR A 92 1.16 -2.61 5.25
C THR A 92 1.93 -2.06 6.44
N ILE A 93 1.87 -0.75 6.63
CA ILE A 93 2.43 -0.05 7.78
C ILE A 93 1.28 0.26 8.73
N VAL A 94 1.38 -0.23 9.95
CA VAL A 94 0.34 -0.05 10.97
C VAL A 94 0.89 0.84 12.07
N ASP A 95 0.14 1.89 12.38
CA ASP A 95 0.42 2.80 13.50
C ASP A 95 1.83 3.42 13.40
N GLY A 96 2.03 4.21 12.36
CA GLY A 96 3.24 5.02 12.19
C GLY A 96 3.35 6.08 13.28
N LYS A 97 4.54 6.36 13.75
CA LYS A 97 4.81 7.31 14.84
C LYS A 97 5.01 8.76 14.38
N GLY A 98 4.60 9.09 13.15
CA GLY A 98 4.59 10.47 12.66
C GLY A 98 3.66 11.37 13.47
N LYS A 99 3.91 12.66 13.44
CA LYS A 99 3.07 13.65 14.12
C LYS A 99 1.72 13.75 13.40
N LYS A 100 0.63 13.64 14.13
CA LYS A 100 -0.73 13.74 13.56
C LYS A 100 -0.97 15.05 12.81
N ALA A 101 -0.42 16.15 13.32
CA ALA A 101 -0.54 17.46 12.66
C ALA A 101 0.10 17.47 11.26
N ASP A 102 1.25 16.80 11.09
CA ASP A 102 1.93 16.74 9.79
C ASP A 102 1.16 15.84 8.80
N VAL A 103 0.57 14.73 9.30
CA VAL A 103 -0.31 13.87 8.50
C VAL A 103 -1.58 14.61 8.07
N GLU A 104 -2.23 15.35 8.98
CA GLU A 104 -3.41 16.16 8.66
C GLU A 104 -3.07 17.29 7.67
N GLY A 105 -1.91 17.94 7.83
CA GLY A 105 -1.40 18.91 6.88
C GLY A 105 -1.22 18.32 5.49
N ARG A 106 -0.66 17.11 5.40
CA ARG A 106 -0.47 16.41 4.13
C ARG A 106 -1.80 15.99 3.49
N VAL A 107 -2.75 15.52 4.29
CA VAL A 107 -4.12 15.21 3.82
C VAL A 107 -4.79 16.43 3.19
N LYS A 108 -4.70 17.60 3.83
CA LYS A 108 -5.24 18.86 3.28
C LYS A 108 -4.55 19.27 1.99
N GLN A 109 -3.23 19.08 1.89
CA GLN A 109 -2.47 19.35 0.69
C GLN A 109 -2.93 18.47 -0.48
N ILE A 110 -3.07 17.16 -0.26
CA ILE A 110 -3.55 16.23 -1.30
C ILE A 110 -4.99 16.56 -1.70
N GLN A 111 -5.84 16.99 -0.75
CA GLN A 111 -7.20 17.42 -1.05
C GLN A 111 -7.21 18.66 -1.97
N ALA A 112 -6.36 19.64 -1.71
CA ALA A 112 -6.21 20.80 -2.59
C ALA A 112 -5.69 20.39 -3.99
N GLU A 113 -4.73 19.46 -4.07
CA GLU A 113 -4.24 18.92 -5.35
C GLU A 113 -5.37 18.22 -6.15
N ILE A 114 -6.33 17.55 -5.48
CA ILE A 114 -7.49 16.93 -6.12
C ILE A 114 -8.43 17.99 -6.70
N ASP A 115 -8.65 19.07 -5.95
CA ASP A 115 -9.56 20.14 -6.36
C ASP A 115 -8.99 20.95 -7.55
N GLU A 116 -7.68 21.11 -7.61
CA GLU A 116 -6.98 21.83 -8.68
C GLU A 116 -6.74 20.98 -9.94
N SER A 117 -6.78 19.66 -9.84
CA SER A 117 -6.51 18.77 -10.97
C SER A 117 -7.68 18.76 -11.97
N ASP A 118 -7.39 18.88 -13.26
CA ASP A 118 -8.39 18.78 -14.34
C ASP A 118 -8.52 17.34 -14.89
N SER A 119 -7.60 16.44 -14.55
CA SER A 119 -7.56 15.07 -15.04
C SER A 119 -8.30 14.13 -14.10
N ASP A 120 -9.36 13.47 -14.58
CA ASP A 120 -10.11 12.49 -13.79
C ASP A 120 -9.24 11.32 -13.31
N TRP A 121 -8.29 10.88 -14.15
CA TRP A 121 -7.36 9.82 -13.78
C TRP A 121 -6.37 10.25 -12.67
N ASP A 122 -5.88 11.49 -12.70
CA ASP A 122 -5.03 12.01 -11.64
C ASP A 122 -5.81 12.20 -10.34
N LYS A 123 -7.06 12.68 -10.42
CA LYS A 123 -7.98 12.75 -9.28
C LYS A 123 -8.16 11.40 -8.61
N GLU A 124 -8.42 10.35 -9.39
CA GLU A 124 -8.57 8.98 -8.86
C GLU A 124 -7.31 8.53 -8.11
N LYS A 125 -6.12 8.77 -8.67
CA LYS A 125 -4.86 8.40 -8.04
C LYS A 125 -4.53 9.22 -6.78
N LEU A 126 -4.89 10.49 -6.76
CA LEU A 126 -4.77 11.33 -5.59
C LEU A 126 -5.76 10.91 -4.49
N GLN A 127 -6.99 10.55 -4.85
CA GLN A 127 -7.99 9.99 -3.93
C GLN A 127 -7.52 8.67 -3.33
N GLU A 128 -6.89 7.78 -4.10
CA GLU A 128 -6.29 6.55 -3.60
C GLU A 128 -5.20 6.84 -2.57
N ARG A 129 -4.33 7.83 -2.80
CA ARG A 129 -3.31 8.27 -1.83
C ARG A 129 -3.94 8.84 -0.57
N LEU A 130 -4.95 9.68 -0.72
CA LEU A 130 -5.70 10.27 0.38
C LEU A 130 -6.32 9.17 1.27
N ALA A 131 -6.96 8.19 0.66
CA ALA A 131 -7.57 7.07 1.37
C ALA A 131 -6.54 6.24 2.16
N LYS A 132 -5.34 6.05 1.61
CA LYS A 132 -4.25 5.34 2.31
C LYS A 132 -3.72 6.10 3.52
N LEU A 133 -3.70 7.43 3.48
CA LEU A 133 -3.24 8.27 4.59
C LEU A 133 -4.32 8.48 5.66
N SER A 134 -5.56 8.71 5.24
CA SER A 134 -6.68 9.04 6.14
C SER A 134 -7.44 7.83 6.65
N GLY A 135 -7.46 6.73 5.87
CA GLY A 135 -8.32 5.58 6.12
C GLY A 135 -7.91 4.67 7.27
N GLY A 136 -6.68 4.77 7.74
CA GLY A 136 -6.14 3.86 8.76
C GLY A 136 -6.07 2.39 8.29
N VAL A 137 -5.60 1.51 9.17
CA VAL A 137 -5.52 0.07 8.93
C VAL A 137 -6.34 -0.68 9.97
N ALA A 138 -7.40 -1.36 9.52
CA ALA A 138 -8.16 -2.25 10.37
C ALA A 138 -7.48 -3.62 10.49
N VAL A 139 -7.29 -4.09 11.72
CA VAL A 139 -6.69 -5.41 11.99
C VAL A 139 -7.77 -6.35 12.50
N VAL A 140 -8.13 -7.34 11.69
CA VAL A 140 -9.06 -8.40 12.10
C VAL A 140 -8.25 -9.56 12.69
N LYS A 141 -8.41 -9.80 14.00
CA LYS A 141 -7.78 -10.93 14.67
C LYS A 141 -8.72 -12.14 14.61
N VAL A 142 -8.24 -13.23 14.03
CA VAL A 142 -9.01 -14.48 13.88
C VAL A 142 -8.45 -15.52 14.83
N GLY A 143 -9.32 -16.19 15.58
CA GLY A 143 -8.98 -17.31 16.46
C GLY A 143 -9.85 -18.52 16.18
N ALA A 144 -9.33 -19.71 16.46
CA ALA A 144 -10.03 -20.98 16.40
C ALA A 144 -9.42 -21.99 17.38
N ALA A 145 -10.14 -23.06 17.66
CA ALA A 145 -9.67 -24.11 18.56
C ALA A 145 -8.59 -25.01 17.92
N THR A 146 -8.62 -25.15 16.58
CA THR A 146 -7.66 -25.96 15.82
C THR A 146 -7.02 -25.16 14.70
N GLU A 147 -5.83 -25.58 14.27
CA GLU A 147 -5.11 -24.92 13.17
C GLU A 147 -5.85 -25.03 11.82
N VAL A 148 -6.54 -26.14 11.60
CA VAL A 148 -7.32 -26.36 10.37
C VAL A 148 -8.50 -25.39 10.33
N GLU A 149 -9.26 -25.27 11.41
CA GLU A 149 -10.37 -24.34 11.55
C GLU A 149 -9.90 -22.88 11.43
N LEU A 150 -8.73 -22.57 11.99
CA LEU A 150 -8.14 -21.24 11.87
C LEU A 150 -7.84 -20.88 10.41
N LYS A 151 -7.26 -21.82 9.65
CA LYS A 151 -6.99 -21.63 8.22
C LYS A 151 -8.28 -21.42 7.42
N GLU A 152 -9.30 -22.24 7.69
CA GLU A 152 -10.59 -22.13 7.02
C GLU A 152 -11.27 -20.78 7.28
N LYS A 153 -11.34 -20.35 8.55
CA LYS A 153 -11.90 -19.03 8.91
C LYS A 153 -11.11 -17.89 8.27
N LYS A 154 -9.77 -18.00 8.26
CA LYS A 154 -8.92 -16.99 7.65
C LYS A 154 -9.17 -16.88 6.15
N MET A 155 -9.24 -18.01 5.43
CA MET A 155 -9.52 -18.02 3.99
C MET A 155 -10.91 -17.43 3.68
N ARG A 156 -11.91 -17.75 4.47
CA ARG A 156 -13.27 -17.20 4.33
C ARG A 156 -13.31 -15.69 4.52
N ILE A 157 -12.55 -15.15 5.46
CA ILE A 157 -12.43 -13.70 5.68
C ILE A 157 -11.64 -13.05 4.54
N GLU A 158 -10.56 -13.67 4.07
CA GLU A 158 -9.78 -13.15 2.93
C GLU A 158 -10.62 -13.10 1.65
N ASP A 159 -11.46 -14.10 1.41
CA ASP A 159 -12.40 -14.15 0.29
C ASP A 159 -13.46 -13.04 0.39
N ALA A 160 -14.07 -12.88 1.56
CA ALA A 160 -15.03 -11.81 1.80
C ALA A 160 -14.42 -10.41 1.61
N LEU A 161 -13.16 -10.21 2.03
CA LEU A 161 -12.44 -8.96 1.82
C LEU A 161 -12.14 -8.71 0.33
N ALA A 162 -11.76 -9.75 -0.41
CA ALA A 162 -11.53 -9.64 -1.85
C ALA A 162 -12.82 -9.27 -2.60
N ALA A 163 -13.93 -9.94 -2.28
CA ALA A 163 -15.23 -9.62 -2.84
C ALA A 163 -15.71 -8.20 -2.50
N THR A 164 -15.47 -7.76 -1.25
CA THR A 164 -15.85 -6.40 -0.82
C THR A 164 -15.03 -5.33 -1.56
N ARG A 165 -13.73 -5.56 -1.78
CA ARG A 165 -12.89 -4.63 -2.56
C ARG A 165 -13.38 -4.53 -3.99
N ALA A 166 -13.61 -5.67 -4.66
CA ALA A 166 -14.14 -5.69 -6.00
C ALA A 166 -15.49 -4.95 -6.09
N ALA A 167 -16.37 -5.14 -5.10
CA ALA A 167 -17.66 -4.44 -5.04
C ALA A 167 -17.52 -2.91 -4.89
N VAL A 168 -16.49 -2.44 -4.18
CA VAL A 168 -16.23 -1.00 -4.02
C VAL A 168 -15.60 -0.40 -5.29
N GLU A 169 -14.73 -1.14 -5.97
CA GLU A 169 -14.00 -0.69 -7.15
C GLU A 169 -14.85 -0.79 -8.43
N GLU A 170 -15.59 -1.89 -8.61
CA GLU A 170 -16.30 -2.22 -9.85
C GLU A 170 -17.84 -2.13 -9.74
N GLY A 171 -18.35 -1.97 -8.50
CA GLY A 171 -19.78 -1.99 -8.22
C GLY A 171 -20.34 -3.38 -7.96
N ILE A 172 -21.67 -3.47 -7.89
CA ILE A 172 -22.39 -4.70 -7.57
C ILE A 172 -23.44 -5.02 -8.63
N VAL A 173 -23.72 -6.29 -8.80
CA VAL A 173 -24.78 -6.80 -9.67
C VAL A 173 -25.73 -7.70 -8.88
N ALA A 174 -26.93 -7.99 -9.43
CA ALA A 174 -27.88 -8.88 -8.79
C ALA A 174 -27.30 -10.30 -8.66
N GLY A 175 -27.34 -10.86 -7.46
CA GLY A 175 -26.84 -12.20 -7.16
C GLY A 175 -27.83 -13.32 -7.55
N GLY A 176 -27.53 -14.55 -7.11
CA GLY A 176 -28.40 -15.71 -7.32
C GLY A 176 -28.56 -16.17 -8.78
N GLY A 177 -27.62 -15.82 -9.66
CA GLY A 177 -27.69 -16.17 -11.07
C GLY A 177 -28.60 -15.24 -11.92
N VAL A 178 -29.26 -14.26 -11.31
CA VAL A 178 -30.17 -13.33 -12.01
C VAL A 178 -29.43 -12.54 -13.09
N THR A 179 -28.22 -12.06 -12.80
CA THR A 179 -27.39 -11.34 -13.76
C THR A 179 -27.03 -12.20 -14.98
N LEU A 180 -26.74 -13.49 -14.78
CA LEU A 180 -26.49 -14.41 -15.88
C LEU A 180 -27.72 -14.60 -16.78
N ILE A 181 -28.90 -14.70 -16.19
CA ILE A 181 -30.16 -14.79 -16.93
C ILE A 181 -30.43 -13.50 -17.71
N LEU A 182 -30.23 -12.34 -17.07
CA LEU A 182 -30.38 -11.04 -17.74
C LEU A 182 -29.35 -10.84 -18.86
N SER A 183 -28.15 -11.35 -18.75
CA SER A 183 -27.13 -11.28 -19.81
C SER A 183 -27.49 -12.14 -21.03
N LEU A 184 -28.21 -13.25 -20.85
CA LEU A 184 -28.69 -14.10 -21.94
C LEU A 184 -29.61 -13.36 -22.90
N ILE A 185 -30.36 -12.36 -22.43
CA ILE A 185 -31.23 -11.53 -23.29
C ILE A 185 -30.39 -10.80 -24.33
N HIS A 186 -29.20 -10.30 -23.95
CA HIS A 186 -28.28 -9.63 -24.88
C HIS A 186 -27.57 -10.59 -25.87
N ILE A 187 -27.42 -11.85 -25.49
CA ILE A 187 -26.77 -12.87 -26.34
C ILE A 187 -27.78 -13.50 -27.30
N SER A 188 -29.02 -13.68 -26.87
CA SER A 188 -30.06 -14.38 -27.61
C SER A 188 -30.92 -13.48 -28.51
N GLU A 189 -30.90 -12.16 -28.34
CA GLU A 189 -31.52 -11.25 -29.30
C GLU A 189 -30.61 -11.03 -30.50
N PRO A 190 -30.96 -11.56 -31.72
CA PRO A 190 -30.21 -11.21 -32.90
C PRO A 190 -30.40 -9.71 -33.15
N THR A 191 -29.30 -8.96 -33.24
CA THR A 191 -29.32 -7.58 -33.70
C THR A 191 -30.08 -7.51 -35.03
N ARG A 192 -31.32 -7.02 -35.00
CA ARG A 192 -32.05 -6.71 -36.22
C ARG A 192 -31.25 -5.68 -36.99
N PRO A 193 -30.83 -5.97 -38.23
CA PRO A 193 -30.21 -4.95 -39.05
C PRO A 193 -31.24 -3.83 -39.25
N THR A 194 -30.94 -2.65 -38.77
CA THR A 194 -31.67 -1.42 -39.10
C THR A 194 -31.54 -1.22 -40.62
N ARG A 195 -32.68 -1.30 -41.31
CA ARG A 195 -32.81 -0.86 -42.70
C ARG A 195 -32.69 0.65 -42.76
#